data_0ef3e23cc5b9ef31d9ef1b2919f86c73
#
_entry.id   0ef3e23cc5b9ef31d9ef1b2919f86c73
#
_cell.length_a   1.000
_cell.length_b   1.000
_cell.length_c   1.000
_cell.angle_alpha   90.00
_cell.angle_beta   90.00
_cell.angle_gamma   90.00
#
_symmetry.space_group_name_H-M   'P 1'
#
loop_
_entity.id
_entity.type
_entity.pdbx_description
1 polymer ?
#
loop_
_entity_poly.entity_id
_entity_poly.type
_entity_poly.pdbx_seq_one_letter_code
_entity_poly.pdbx_strand_id
1 'polypeptide(L)'
;MPCLFAGVTVSSPTGLVGLHQTNSARFREVENDPEPTYCHEPLRIIRSAAQFDDDAIWRVIEPVFRAGETYPLPGDISRDDAFAYWRASGNEVFVAEDGGWIVGTYYLRANNRGGGSHVANCGYVVAANASRRGVARAMCVHSLERARGRGFTAMQFNFVISSNERAVRLWQDCGFAIVGTLPGAFAHPIRGLIDAYVMYRSL
;
A
#
# COMPACT_ATOMS: atom_id res chain seq x y z
N MET A 1 -6.47 31.38 14.14
CA MET A 1 -7.76 31.73 14.78
C MET A 1 -8.61 30.48 14.83
N PRO A 2 -9.10 30.08 16.00
CA PRO A 2 -9.83 28.83 16.19
C PRO A 2 -11.36 29.08 16.22
N CYS A 3 -12.15 28.09 15.87
CA CYS A 3 -13.55 27.94 16.26
C CYS A 3 -13.76 26.47 16.62
N LEU A 4 -13.86 26.12 17.86
CA LEU A 4 -14.85 26.16 18.93
C LEU A 4 -16.17 25.46 18.62
N PHE A 5 -16.32 24.35 19.33
CA PHE A 5 -17.41 23.68 20.05
C PHE A 5 -18.85 24.22 19.93
N ALA A 6 -19.81 23.29 19.82
CA ALA A 6 -21.02 23.33 20.62
C ALA A 6 -21.62 21.92 20.76
N GLY A 7 -21.66 21.42 21.99
CA GLY A 7 -22.49 20.30 22.42
C GLY A 7 -23.89 20.78 22.76
N VAL A 8 -24.89 19.88 22.61
CA VAL A 8 -26.22 20.05 23.19
C VAL A 8 -26.63 18.75 23.85
N THR A 9 -26.73 18.82 25.15
CA THR A 9 -27.48 17.89 26.01
C THR A 9 -28.94 18.33 26.08
N VAL A 10 -29.88 17.41 25.97
CA VAL A 10 -31.27 17.65 26.45
C VAL A 10 -31.80 16.43 27.17
N SER A 11 -32.33 16.74 28.32
CA SER A 11 -32.88 15.90 29.40
C SER A 11 -34.23 15.28 29.07
N SER A 12 -34.52 14.20 29.79
CA SER A 12 -35.84 13.60 29.94
C SER A 12 -36.88 14.53 30.65
N PRO A 13 -38.16 14.23 30.53
CA PRO A 13 -38.93 14.08 31.75
C PRO A 13 -39.83 12.84 31.83
N THR A 14 -40.01 12.45 33.07
CA THR A 14 -40.91 11.52 33.74
C THR A 14 -42.41 11.73 33.47
N GLY A 15 -43.21 10.64 33.56
CA GLY A 15 -44.67 10.74 33.73
C GLY A 15 -45.43 9.41 33.67
N LEU A 16 -45.87 8.96 34.72
CA LEU A 16 -46.58 7.91 35.38
C LEU A 16 -47.85 7.29 34.71
N VAL A 17 -48.04 5.96 34.99
CA VAL A 17 -49.25 5.21 35.45
C VAL A 17 -50.30 4.77 34.41
N GLY A 18 -50.57 3.46 34.44
CA GLY A 18 -51.80 2.83 33.93
C GLY A 18 -51.70 1.32 33.81
N LEU A 19 -52.19 0.60 34.80
CA LEU A 19 -52.41 -0.86 34.87
C LEU A 19 -53.42 -1.34 33.81
N HIS A 20 -53.24 -2.49 33.16
CA HIS A 20 -54.13 -3.67 33.21
C HIS A 20 -53.62 -4.84 32.32
N GLN A 21 -53.39 -5.94 32.99
CA GLN A 21 -53.71 -7.37 32.77
C GLN A 21 -53.61 -8.01 31.38
N THR A 22 -52.75 -9.04 31.36
CA THR A 22 -52.91 -10.41 30.86
C THR A 22 -53.16 -10.62 29.37
N ASN A 23 -52.11 -11.10 28.67
CA ASN A 23 -52.26 -12.37 27.94
C ASN A 23 -50.90 -13.05 27.76
N SER A 24 -50.83 -14.29 28.24
CA SER A 24 -49.67 -15.17 28.16
C SER A 24 -49.56 -15.72 26.74
N ALA A 25 -48.73 -15.12 25.90
CA ALA A 25 -48.24 -15.75 24.70
C ALA A 25 -46.71 -15.94 24.86
N ARG A 26 -46.31 -17.19 25.04
CA ARG A 26 -44.90 -17.60 25.01
C ARG A 26 -44.30 -17.24 23.65
N PHE A 27 -43.63 -16.12 23.56
CA PHE A 27 -42.69 -15.86 22.50
C PHE A 27 -41.47 -16.74 22.79
N ARG A 28 -41.21 -17.70 21.91
CA ARG A 28 -39.88 -18.34 21.84
C ARG A 28 -38.91 -17.22 21.49
N GLU A 29 -37.94 -16.99 22.36
CA GLU A 29 -36.73 -16.26 22.02
C GLU A 29 -36.08 -16.99 20.83
N VAL A 30 -36.04 -16.33 19.71
CA VAL A 30 -35.18 -16.72 18.59
C VAL A 30 -33.79 -16.34 19.07
N GLU A 31 -33.00 -17.34 19.48
CA GLU A 31 -31.57 -17.16 19.68
C GLU A 31 -31.05 -16.55 18.38
N ASN A 32 -30.59 -15.30 18.47
CA ASN A 32 -29.78 -14.69 17.43
C ASN A 32 -28.44 -15.45 17.39
N ASP A 33 -28.37 -16.47 16.58
CA ASP A 33 -27.10 -17.01 16.17
C ASP A 33 -26.26 -15.85 15.60
N PRO A 34 -25.03 -15.60 16.10
CA PRO A 34 -24.17 -14.60 15.50
C PRO A 34 -23.92 -15.02 14.06
N GLU A 35 -24.29 -14.14 13.12
CA GLU A 35 -23.95 -14.36 11.71
C GLU A 35 -22.46 -14.72 11.62
N PRO A 36 -22.11 -15.77 10.88
CA PRO A 36 -20.72 -16.14 10.72
C PRO A 36 -19.99 -14.94 10.12
N THR A 37 -19.13 -14.34 10.92
CA THR A 37 -18.19 -13.31 10.46
C THR A 37 -17.25 -14.01 9.48
N TYR A 38 -17.63 -14.07 8.22
CA TYR A 38 -16.73 -14.43 7.13
C TYR A 38 -15.65 -13.35 7.08
N CYS A 39 -14.55 -13.60 7.76
CA CYS A 39 -13.29 -12.93 7.47
C CYS A 39 -12.90 -13.35 6.04
N HIS A 40 -13.49 -12.69 5.05
CA HIS A 40 -12.93 -12.69 3.72
C HIS A 40 -11.58 -11.97 3.82
N GLU A 41 -10.52 -12.71 4.14
CA GLU A 41 -9.23 -12.32 3.64
C GLU A 41 -9.37 -12.35 2.11
N PRO A 42 -9.31 -11.20 1.45
CA PRO A 42 -9.40 -11.20 0.00
C PRO A 42 -8.24 -12.05 -0.51
N LEU A 43 -8.54 -13.07 -1.30
CA LEU A 43 -7.57 -13.88 -2.02
C LEU A 43 -6.77 -12.93 -2.93
N ARG A 44 -5.67 -12.40 -2.40
CA ARG A 44 -4.74 -11.59 -3.18
C ARG A 44 -3.78 -12.51 -3.87
N ILE A 45 -3.87 -12.51 -5.17
CA ILE A 45 -2.93 -13.24 -6.02
C ILE A 45 -1.85 -12.25 -6.43
N ILE A 46 -0.59 -12.60 -6.17
CA ILE A 46 0.54 -11.90 -6.74
C ILE A 46 1.17 -12.81 -7.78
N ARG A 47 1.21 -12.34 -9.02
CA ARG A 47 1.72 -13.08 -10.16
C ARG A 47 2.61 -12.23 -11.05
N SER A 48 3.40 -12.86 -11.90
CA SER A 48 4.14 -12.17 -12.95
C SER A 48 3.19 -11.41 -13.88
N ALA A 49 3.56 -10.19 -14.22
CA ALA A 49 2.80 -9.36 -15.16
C ALA A 49 3.00 -9.83 -16.60
N ALA A 50 1.90 -10.05 -17.31
CA ALA A 50 1.89 -10.27 -18.76
C ALA A 50 1.73 -8.94 -19.51
N GLN A 51 1.92 -8.97 -20.82
CA GLN A 51 1.78 -7.77 -21.66
C GLN A 51 0.33 -7.24 -21.68
N PHE A 52 -0.66 -8.12 -21.60
CA PHE A 52 -2.08 -7.72 -21.54
C PHE A 52 -2.46 -7.02 -20.23
N ASP A 53 -1.60 -7.01 -19.22
CA ASP A 53 -1.81 -6.28 -17.97
C ASP A 53 -1.45 -4.79 -18.08
N ASP A 54 -0.82 -4.36 -19.17
CA ASP A 54 -0.24 -3.01 -19.29
C ASP A 54 -1.26 -1.91 -19.08
N ASP A 55 -2.48 -2.05 -19.60
CA ASP A 55 -3.54 -1.06 -19.37
C ASP A 55 -3.94 -0.97 -17.90
N ALA A 56 -3.96 -2.11 -17.20
CA ALA A 56 -4.28 -2.15 -15.79
C ALA A 56 -3.12 -1.62 -14.92
N ILE A 57 -1.88 -1.96 -15.28
CA ILE A 57 -0.66 -1.41 -14.64
C ILE A 57 -0.64 0.10 -14.82
N TRP A 58 -0.92 0.61 -16.02
CA TRP A 58 -0.95 2.05 -16.27
C TRP A 58 -1.94 2.78 -15.36
N ARG A 59 -3.17 2.26 -15.24
CA ARG A 59 -4.18 2.82 -14.31
C ARG A 59 -3.70 2.87 -12.85
N VAL A 60 -2.78 2.00 -12.45
CA VAL A 60 -2.22 1.98 -11.09
C VAL A 60 -1.05 2.96 -10.95
N ILE A 61 -0.12 3.03 -11.91
CA ILE A 61 1.11 3.83 -11.78
C ILE A 61 0.91 5.30 -12.19
N GLU A 62 0.09 5.58 -13.21
CA GLU A 62 -0.09 6.94 -13.72
C GLU A 62 -0.48 7.95 -12.65
N PRO A 63 -1.51 7.74 -11.81
CA PRO A 63 -1.90 8.72 -10.80
C PRO A 63 -0.77 9.03 -9.81
N VAL A 64 0.07 8.04 -9.50
CA VAL A 64 1.20 8.19 -8.57
C VAL A 64 2.34 8.99 -9.20
N PHE A 65 2.62 8.76 -10.48
CA PHE A 65 3.63 9.54 -11.22
C PHE A 65 3.16 10.98 -11.45
N ARG A 66 1.87 11.17 -11.82
CA ARG A 66 1.27 12.51 -11.98
C ARG A 66 1.28 13.33 -10.70
N ALA A 67 1.09 12.70 -9.54
CA ALA A 67 1.15 13.39 -8.27
C ALA A 67 2.55 13.95 -7.95
N GLY A 68 3.63 13.31 -8.44
CA GLY A 68 5.01 13.78 -8.23
C GLY A 68 5.45 13.77 -6.76
N GLU A 69 4.80 12.99 -5.89
CA GLU A 69 5.06 13.02 -4.45
C GLU A 69 5.96 11.89 -3.95
N THR A 70 6.09 10.80 -4.72
CA THR A 70 6.73 9.57 -4.21
C THR A 70 7.71 8.93 -5.18
N TYR A 71 7.69 9.30 -6.46
CA TYR A 71 8.62 8.83 -7.47
C TYR A 71 9.42 9.99 -8.08
N PRO A 72 10.75 9.84 -8.27
CA PRO A 72 11.59 10.86 -8.89
C PRO A 72 11.47 10.80 -10.42
N LEU A 73 10.24 10.90 -10.93
CA LEU A 73 9.91 10.90 -12.35
C LEU A 73 9.15 12.18 -12.69
N PRO A 74 9.26 12.68 -13.92
CA PRO A 74 8.48 13.84 -14.37
C PRO A 74 6.98 13.57 -14.24
N GLY A 75 6.22 14.55 -13.70
CA GLY A 75 4.77 14.40 -13.55
C GLY A 75 4.02 14.36 -14.88
N ASP A 76 4.64 14.81 -15.98
CA ASP A 76 4.14 14.77 -17.35
C ASP A 76 4.69 13.61 -18.18
N ILE A 77 5.37 12.64 -17.53
CA ILE A 77 5.95 11.46 -18.19
C ILE A 77 4.94 10.79 -19.13
N SER A 78 5.37 10.47 -20.34
CA SER A 78 4.53 9.72 -21.27
C SER A 78 4.30 8.28 -20.79
N ARG A 79 3.24 7.64 -21.30
CA ARG A 79 2.98 6.23 -21.00
C ARG A 79 4.15 5.34 -21.44
N ASP A 80 4.69 5.60 -22.62
CA ASP A 80 5.78 4.80 -23.19
C ASP A 80 7.06 4.93 -22.35
N ASP A 81 7.40 6.14 -21.91
CA ASP A 81 8.56 6.37 -21.03
C ASP A 81 8.36 5.75 -19.65
N ALA A 82 7.13 5.82 -19.12
CA ALA A 82 6.78 5.18 -17.86
C ALA A 82 6.94 3.65 -17.95
N PHE A 83 6.52 3.03 -19.06
CA PHE A 83 6.74 1.60 -19.28
C PHE A 83 8.19 1.27 -19.61
N ALA A 84 8.93 2.14 -20.31
CA ALA A 84 10.36 1.99 -20.50
C ALA A 84 11.12 1.95 -19.15
N TYR A 85 10.65 2.71 -18.16
CA TYR A 85 11.16 2.67 -16.79
C TYR A 85 10.66 1.41 -16.04
N TRP A 86 9.35 1.14 -16.03
CA TRP A 86 8.74 0.09 -15.20
C TRP A 86 9.09 -1.32 -15.69
N ARG A 87 9.13 -1.52 -17.01
CA ARG A 87 9.50 -2.76 -17.70
C ARG A 87 10.92 -2.72 -18.28
N ALA A 88 11.81 -1.88 -17.72
CA ALA A 88 13.21 -1.81 -18.17
C ALA A 88 13.85 -3.20 -18.23
N SER A 89 14.79 -3.39 -19.15
CA SER A 89 15.53 -4.64 -19.26
C SER A 89 16.15 -5.04 -17.92
N GLY A 90 15.87 -6.26 -17.49
CA GLY A 90 16.29 -6.78 -16.18
C GLY A 90 15.24 -6.59 -15.06
N ASN A 91 14.15 -5.88 -15.29
CA ASN A 91 13.04 -5.83 -14.35
C ASN A 91 12.13 -7.06 -14.51
N GLU A 92 11.90 -7.79 -13.43
CA GLU A 92 10.80 -8.73 -13.31
C GLU A 92 9.59 -7.98 -12.73
N VAL A 93 8.52 -7.84 -13.51
CA VAL A 93 7.34 -7.09 -13.09
C VAL A 93 6.25 -8.04 -12.61
N PHE A 94 5.61 -7.66 -11.50
CA PHE A 94 4.54 -8.42 -10.86
C PHE A 94 3.32 -7.53 -10.63
N VAL A 95 2.15 -8.15 -10.61
CA VAL A 95 0.87 -7.51 -10.28
C VAL A 95 0.24 -8.17 -9.06
N ALA A 96 -0.44 -7.36 -8.25
CA ALA A 96 -1.30 -7.82 -7.18
C ALA A 96 -2.76 -7.68 -7.62
N GLU A 97 -3.48 -8.81 -7.62
CA GLU A 97 -4.90 -8.88 -7.95
C GLU A 97 -5.75 -9.02 -6.69
N ASP A 98 -6.88 -8.36 -6.70
CA ASP A 98 -7.89 -8.44 -5.66
C ASP A 98 -9.27 -8.39 -6.33
N GLY A 99 -10.06 -9.47 -6.19
CA GLY A 99 -11.37 -9.58 -6.84
C GLY A 99 -11.33 -9.49 -8.37
N GLY A 100 -10.26 -9.97 -9.02
CA GLY A 100 -10.10 -9.91 -10.47
C GLY A 100 -9.57 -8.57 -11.01
N TRP A 101 -9.27 -7.61 -10.13
CA TRP A 101 -8.72 -6.31 -10.50
C TRP A 101 -7.25 -6.18 -10.08
N ILE A 102 -6.41 -5.62 -10.95
CA ILE A 102 -5.05 -5.25 -10.57
C ILE A 102 -5.12 -4.01 -9.70
N VAL A 103 -4.68 -4.16 -8.44
CA VAL A 103 -4.71 -3.14 -7.39
C VAL A 103 -3.32 -2.70 -6.95
N GLY A 104 -2.28 -3.33 -7.46
CA GLY A 104 -0.90 -2.98 -7.18
C GLY A 104 0.05 -3.61 -8.18
N THR A 105 1.25 -3.07 -8.27
CA THR A 105 2.33 -3.59 -9.10
C THR A 105 3.68 -3.29 -8.46
N TYR A 106 4.66 -4.14 -8.72
CA TYR A 106 6.03 -3.90 -8.36
C TYR A 106 6.99 -4.49 -9.39
N TYR A 107 8.22 -3.98 -9.43
CA TYR A 107 9.31 -4.61 -10.14
C TYR A 107 10.41 -5.06 -9.19
N LEU A 108 11.11 -6.13 -9.56
CA LEU A 108 12.33 -6.65 -8.91
C LEU A 108 13.46 -6.67 -9.94
N ARG A 109 14.65 -6.21 -9.56
CA ARG A 109 15.86 -6.26 -10.39
C ARG A 109 17.12 -6.32 -9.53
N ALA A 110 18.26 -6.59 -10.12
CA ALA A 110 19.55 -6.30 -9.49
C ALA A 110 19.73 -4.78 -9.33
N ASN A 111 20.16 -4.33 -8.16
CA ASN A 111 20.40 -2.92 -7.88
C ASN A 111 21.60 -2.38 -8.71
N ASN A 112 22.65 -3.16 -8.79
CA ASN A 112 23.87 -2.84 -9.52
C ASN A 112 24.32 -4.01 -10.41
N ARG A 113 25.31 -3.76 -11.25
CA ARG A 113 25.97 -4.79 -12.08
C ARG A 113 27.26 -5.28 -11.42
N GLY A 114 27.84 -6.34 -11.95
CA GLY A 114 29.14 -6.87 -11.53
C GLY A 114 29.15 -7.25 -10.04
N GLY A 115 30.10 -6.77 -9.28
CA GLY A 115 30.27 -7.09 -7.86
C GLY A 115 29.11 -6.69 -6.95
N GLY A 116 28.21 -5.81 -7.41
CA GLY A 116 27.00 -5.42 -6.66
C GLY A 116 25.72 -6.13 -7.09
N SER A 117 25.79 -7.10 -8.02
CA SER A 117 24.60 -7.75 -8.61
C SER A 117 23.86 -8.69 -7.65
N HIS A 118 24.43 -9.01 -6.51
CA HIS A 118 23.83 -9.83 -5.46
C HIS A 118 22.81 -9.06 -4.59
N VAL A 119 22.70 -7.75 -4.76
CA VAL A 119 21.72 -6.91 -4.05
C VAL A 119 20.56 -6.60 -4.98
N ALA A 120 19.33 -6.88 -4.53
CA ALA A 120 18.11 -6.55 -5.26
C ALA A 120 17.67 -5.10 -5.04
N ASN A 121 16.86 -4.59 -5.96
CA ASN A 121 16.08 -3.34 -5.82
C ASN A 121 14.65 -3.59 -6.28
N CYS A 122 13.68 -2.92 -5.64
CA CYS A 122 12.28 -2.95 -5.99
C CYS A 122 11.67 -1.54 -6.00
N GLY A 123 10.64 -1.36 -6.83
CA GLY A 123 9.73 -0.23 -6.73
C GLY A 123 8.29 -0.74 -6.68
N TYR A 124 7.43 -0.12 -5.86
CA TYR A 124 6.06 -0.59 -5.61
C TYR A 124 5.07 0.55 -5.81
N VAL A 125 3.94 0.24 -6.42
CA VAL A 125 2.79 1.15 -6.51
C VAL A 125 1.52 0.39 -6.14
N VAL A 126 0.66 1.02 -5.35
CA VAL A 126 -0.67 0.52 -4.97
C VAL A 126 -1.71 1.54 -5.40
N ALA A 127 -2.78 1.07 -6.01
CA ALA A 127 -3.92 1.90 -6.39
C ALA A 127 -4.51 2.59 -5.16
N ALA A 128 -4.94 3.85 -5.30
CA ALA A 128 -5.43 4.67 -4.20
C ALA A 128 -6.61 4.01 -3.46
N ASN A 129 -7.53 3.39 -4.20
CA ASN A 129 -8.72 2.68 -3.67
C ASN A 129 -8.38 1.36 -2.95
N ALA A 130 -7.14 0.85 -3.09
CA ALA A 130 -6.65 -0.34 -2.40
C ALA A 130 -5.66 0.00 -1.27
N SER A 131 -5.47 1.28 -0.97
CA SER A 131 -4.67 1.73 0.16
C SER A 131 -5.22 1.21 1.49
N ARG A 132 -4.31 0.95 2.46
CA ARG A 132 -4.62 0.42 3.80
C ARG A 132 -5.22 -0.99 3.83
N ARG A 133 -5.29 -1.68 2.72
CA ARG A 133 -5.79 -3.05 2.62
C ARG A 133 -4.68 -4.11 2.69
N GLY A 134 -3.43 -3.74 3.06
CA GLY A 134 -2.29 -4.64 3.19
C GLY A 134 -1.62 -5.04 1.86
N VAL A 135 -2.04 -4.49 0.71
CA VAL A 135 -1.50 -4.82 -0.63
C VAL A 135 0.02 -4.59 -0.70
N ALA A 136 0.51 -3.43 -0.22
CA ALA A 136 1.94 -3.12 -0.24
C ALA A 136 2.76 -4.10 0.62
N ARG A 137 2.23 -4.52 1.79
CA ARG A 137 2.87 -5.53 2.65
C ARG A 137 2.95 -6.89 1.95
N ALA A 138 1.86 -7.33 1.32
CA ALA A 138 1.83 -8.58 0.58
C ALA A 138 2.83 -8.58 -0.57
N MET A 139 2.89 -7.50 -1.37
CA MET A 139 3.89 -7.35 -2.43
C MET A 139 5.32 -7.34 -1.89
N CYS A 140 5.57 -6.68 -0.74
CA CYS A 140 6.89 -6.68 -0.12
C CYS A 140 7.31 -8.09 0.30
N VAL A 141 6.45 -8.84 1.00
CA VAL A 141 6.74 -10.22 1.41
C VAL A 141 7.04 -11.09 0.19
N HIS A 142 6.19 -11.06 -0.83
CA HIS A 142 6.39 -11.81 -2.08
C HIS A 142 7.71 -11.43 -2.78
N SER A 143 8.06 -10.14 -2.83
CA SER A 143 9.30 -9.68 -3.46
C SER A 143 10.55 -10.16 -2.71
N LEU A 144 10.50 -10.23 -1.37
CA LEU A 144 11.58 -10.78 -0.55
C LEU A 144 11.78 -12.28 -0.78
N GLU A 145 10.68 -13.03 -0.87
CA GLU A 145 10.72 -14.46 -1.22
C GLU A 145 11.25 -14.68 -2.64
N ARG A 146 10.74 -13.88 -3.59
CA ARG A 146 11.22 -13.94 -4.98
C ARG A 146 12.71 -13.59 -5.09
N ALA A 147 13.16 -12.56 -4.38
CA ALA A 147 14.58 -12.17 -4.36
C ALA A 147 15.47 -13.30 -3.82
N ARG A 148 15.08 -13.94 -2.71
CA ARG A 148 15.81 -15.15 -2.21
C ARG A 148 15.84 -16.27 -3.23
N GLY A 149 14.69 -16.57 -3.86
CA GLY A 149 14.60 -17.60 -4.89
C GLY A 149 15.43 -17.31 -6.15
N ARG A 150 15.81 -16.04 -6.36
CA ARG A 150 16.73 -15.60 -7.43
C ARG A 150 18.18 -15.54 -6.99
N GLY A 151 18.49 -15.87 -5.74
CA GLY A 151 19.85 -15.88 -5.20
C GLY A 151 20.37 -14.51 -4.75
N PHE A 152 19.49 -13.49 -4.62
CA PHE A 152 19.88 -12.24 -4.00
C PHE A 152 20.11 -12.43 -2.50
N THR A 153 21.13 -11.78 -1.95
CA THR A 153 21.50 -11.87 -0.53
C THR A 153 21.05 -10.64 0.28
N ALA A 154 20.61 -9.60 -0.42
CA ALA A 154 20.10 -8.38 0.19
C ALA A 154 19.13 -7.66 -0.75
N MET A 155 18.34 -6.73 -0.19
CA MET A 155 17.51 -5.80 -0.94
C MET A 155 17.76 -4.38 -0.45
N GLN A 156 17.90 -3.45 -1.41
CA GLN A 156 18.11 -2.03 -1.14
C GLN A 156 17.09 -1.19 -1.87
N PHE A 157 16.48 -0.25 -1.15
CA PHE A 157 15.71 0.84 -1.75
C PHE A 157 16.59 2.08 -1.81
N ASN A 158 16.78 2.63 -3.00
CA ASN A 158 17.74 3.70 -3.23
C ASN A 158 17.19 5.08 -2.89
N PHE A 159 15.86 5.24 -2.88
CA PHE A 159 15.25 6.56 -2.83
C PHE A 159 13.83 6.46 -2.25
N VAL A 160 13.72 6.41 -0.94
CA VAL A 160 12.44 6.41 -0.22
C VAL A 160 12.17 7.82 0.29
N ILE A 161 11.14 8.47 -0.23
CA ILE A 161 10.82 9.86 0.11
C ILE A 161 10.43 9.95 1.60
N SER A 162 11.10 10.80 2.35
CA SER A 162 10.96 10.89 3.81
C SER A 162 9.55 11.28 4.25
N SER A 163 8.84 12.11 3.47
CA SER A 163 7.45 12.49 3.74
C SER A 163 6.44 11.36 3.53
N ASN A 164 6.83 10.26 2.87
CA ASN A 164 5.99 9.07 2.76
C ASN A 164 6.18 8.17 4.00
N GLU A 165 5.85 8.72 5.18
CA GLU A 165 6.02 8.04 6.46
C GLU A 165 5.38 6.66 6.53
N ARG A 166 4.27 6.46 5.79
CA ARG A 166 3.58 5.16 5.75
C ARG A 166 4.43 4.10 5.06
N ALA A 167 5.06 4.46 3.95
CA ALA A 167 5.98 3.56 3.25
C ALA A 167 7.21 3.29 4.12
N VAL A 168 7.81 4.33 4.73
CA VAL A 168 8.95 4.18 5.63
C VAL A 168 8.64 3.19 6.75
N ARG A 169 7.52 3.38 7.47
CA ARG A 169 7.08 2.46 8.54
C ARG A 169 6.85 1.04 8.02
N LEU A 170 6.18 0.91 6.88
CA LEU A 170 5.96 -0.41 6.27
C LEU A 170 7.27 -1.14 5.96
N TRP A 171 8.25 -0.43 5.38
CA TRP A 171 9.54 -1.03 5.07
C TRP A 171 10.32 -1.42 6.35
N GLN A 172 10.27 -0.58 7.39
CA GLN A 172 10.83 -0.93 8.70
C GLN A 172 10.16 -2.16 9.30
N ASP A 173 8.84 -2.26 9.27
CA ASP A 173 8.09 -3.45 9.69
C ASP A 173 8.44 -4.70 8.85
N CYS A 174 8.81 -4.49 7.58
CA CYS A 174 9.34 -5.57 6.73
C CYS A 174 10.84 -5.83 6.96
N GLY A 175 11.45 -5.25 7.99
CA GLY A 175 12.83 -5.50 8.40
C GLY A 175 13.90 -4.70 7.67
N PHE A 176 13.54 -3.64 6.95
CA PHE A 176 14.51 -2.72 6.36
C PHE A 176 14.97 -1.68 7.39
N ALA A 177 16.27 -1.42 7.43
CA ALA A 177 16.85 -0.31 8.17
C ALA A 177 17.12 0.89 7.24
N ILE A 178 16.97 2.11 7.75
CA ILE A 178 17.50 3.31 7.09
C ILE A 178 19.03 3.28 7.28
N VAL A 179 19.77 3.18 6.18
CA VAL A 179 21.25 3.11 6.19
C VAL A 179 21.89 4.39 5.69
N GLY A 180 21.10 5.31 5.17
CA GLY A 180 21.57 6.63 4.72
C GLY A 180 20.42 7.59 4.51
N THR A 181 20.71 8.88 4.64
CA THR A 181 19.82 9.98 4.31
C THR A 181 20.46 10.84 3.22
N LEU A 182 19.70 11.20 2.22
CA LEU A 182 20.07 12.11 1.14
C LEU A 182 19.38 13.45 1.41
N PRO A 183 20.07 14.46 1.97
CA PRO A 183 19.44 15.70 2.38
C PRO A 183 18.91 16.50 1.20
N GLY A 184 17.63 16.93 1.26
CA GLY A 184 17.00 17.77 0.23
C GLY A 184 16.97 17.17 -1.16
N ALA A 185 17.09 15.83 -1.29
CA ALA A 185 17.29 15.16 -2.57
C ALA A 185 16.02 15.08 -3.43
N PHE A 186 14.87 15.42 -2.89
CA PHE A 186 13.59 15.37 -3.61
C PHE A 186 12.85 16.70 -3.57
N ALA A 187 12.54 17.25 -4.75
CA ALA A 187 11.71 18.46 -4.88
C ALA A 187 10.23 18.04 -4.84
N HIS A 188 9.65 18.05 -3.63
CA HIS A 188 8.25 17.72 -3.44
C HIS A 188 7.36 18.89 -3.91
N PRO A 189 6.27 18.63 -4.67
CA PRO A 189 5.46 19.68 -5.29
C PRO A 189 4.86 20.69 -4.31
N ILE A 190 4.64 20.30 -3.04
CA ILE A 190 4.01 21.14 -2.02
C ILE A 190 4.99 21.54 -0.91
N ARG A 191 5.98 20.65 -0.58
CA ARG A 191 6.82 20.77 0.62
C ARG A 191 8.22 21.35 0.34
N GLY A 192 8.56 21.63 -0.94
CA GLY A 192 9.90 22.04 -1.33
C GLY A 192 10.91 20.88 -1.26
N LEU A 193 12.17 21.20 -1.00
CA LEU A 193 13.22 20.19 -0.92
C LEU A 193 13.08 19.37 0.37
N ILE A 194 12.95 18.07 0.22
CA ILE A 194 12.85 17.10 1.33
C ILE A 194 13.84 15.96 1.15
N ASP A 195 14.12 15.26 2.23
CA ASP A 195 15.08 14.18 2.25
C ASP A 195 14.54 12.92 1.60
N ALA A 196 15.45 12.09 1.10
CA ALA A 196 15.17 10.71 0.73
C ALA A 196 16.06 9.76 1.53
N TYR A 197 15.52 8.58 1.85
CA TYR A 197 16.25 7.55 2.58
C TYR A 197 16.76 6.46 1.65
N VAL A 198 17.96 5.97 1.95
CA VAL A 198 18.44 4.69 1.47
C VAL A 198 18.10 3.65 2.54
N MET A 199 17.33 2.63 2.17
CA MET A 199 16.93 1.57 3.10
C MET A 199 17.48 0.22 2.64
N TYR A 200 17.90 -0.62 3.59
CA TYR A 200 18.59 -1.87 3.30
C TYR A 200 18.11 -2.99 4.20
N ARG A 201 18.04 -4.20 3.65
CA ARG A 201 17.74 -5.44 4.36
C ARG A 201 18.57 -6.59 3.82
N SER A 202 19.23 -7.36 4.69
CA SER A 202 19.77 -8.70 4.36
C SER A 202 18.62 -9.71 4.19
N LEU A 203 18.75 -10.65 3.26
CA LEU A 203 17.71 -11.62 2.89
C LEU A 203 17.97 -13.01 3.49
#